data_31e17a56c36c6aa6ec1644997b7cb999
#
_entry.id   31e17a56c36c6aa6ec1644997b7cb999
#
_cell.length_a   1.000
_cell.length_b   1.000
_cell.length_c   1.000
_cell.angle_alpha   90.00
_cell.angle_beta   90.00
_cell.angle_gamma   90.00
#
_symmetry.space_group_name_H-M   'P 1'
#
loop_
_entity.id
_entity.type
_entity.pdbx_description
1 polymer ?
#
loop_
_entity_poly.entity_id
_entity_poly.type
_entity_poly.pdbx_seq_one_letter_code
_entity_poly.pdbx_strand_id
1 'polypeptide(L)'
;MKYKTLVFGHKGYPGFANWFWATRYDWLRIGIFVSEEIQNKDSCLGNYLRDAISNSVDTGRDWGPKYGKFFYTETPYGLKSKSIMMRGHGYKLLVIDYENDKILEIHSIAADYKPQILIPLIMQ
;
A
#
# COMPACT_ATOMS: atom_id res chain seq x y z
N MET A 1 -17.66 -4.46 -6.89
CA MET A 1 -17.43 -2.99 -7.01
C MET A 1 -18.58 -2.32 -7.74
N LYS A 2 -19.06 -1.19 -7.25
CA LYS A 2 -20.17 -0.44 -7.86
C LYS A 2 -19.72 0.37 -9.09
N TYR A 3 -18.42 0.61 -9.24
CA TYR A 3 -17.81 1.40 -10.32
C TYR A 3 -16.80 0.56 -11.09
N LYS A 4 -16.71 0.79 -12.41
CA LYS A 4 -15.72 0.13 -13.23
C LYS A 4 -14.32 0.64 -12.87
N THR A 5 -13.43 -0.25 -12.51
CA THR A 5 -12.01 0.03 -12.43
C THR A 5 -11.44 0.04 -13.85
N LEU A 6 -10.77 1.12 -14.21
CA LEU A 6 -10.17 1.28 -15.53
C LEU A 6 -8.66 1.06 -15.42
N VAL A 7 -8.16 0.13 -16.22
CA VAL A 7 -6.73 -0.11 -16.37
C VAL A 7 -6.34 0.35 -17.77
N PHE A 8 -5.48 1.35 -17.84
CA PHE A 8 -4.95 1.84 -19.10
C PHE A 8 -3.59 1.23 -19.39
N GLY A 9 -3.30 0.99 -20.64
CA GLY A 9 -2.03 0.45 -21.09
C GLY A 9 -1.58 1.06 -22.40
N HIS A 10 -0.41 0.66 -22.86
CA HIS A 10 0.12 1.02 -24.16
C HIS A 10 -0.10 -0.13 -25.15
N LYS A 11 -0.61 0.16 -26.34
CA LYS A 11 -0.89 -0.83 -27.40
C LYS A 11 -1.76 -2.02 -26.93
N GLY A 12 -2.78 -1.76 -26.09
CA GLY A 12 -3.70 -2.78 -25.62
C GLY A 12 -3.20 -3.63 -24.44
N TYR A 13 -1.99 -3.40 -23.95
CA TYR A 13 -1.48 -4.08 -22.76
C TYR A 13 -1.75 -3.25 -21.50
N PRO A 14 -2.16 -3.88 -20.38
CA PRO A 14 -2.34 -3.18 -19.11
C PRO A 14 -1.04 -2.52 -18.65
N GLY A 15 -1.13 -1.25 -18.25
CA GLY A 15 -0.01 -0.54 -17.63
C GLY A 15 0.00 -0.77 -16.13
N PHE A 16 0.90 -1.58 -15.62
CA PHE A 16 0.94 -1.95 -14.20
C PHE A 16 1.55 -0.90 -13.28
N ALA A 17 2.30 0.05 -13.82
CA ALA A 17 3.04 1.00 -12.99
C ALA A 17 2.32 2.32 -12.70
N ASN A 18 1.52 2.85 -13.65
CA ASN A 18 1.00 4.22 -13.54
C ASN A 18 -0.46 4.40 -13.98
N TRP A 19 -1.18 3.34 -14.32
CA TRP A 19 -2.41 3.48 -15.08
C TRP A 19 -3.59 2.72 -14.47
N PHE A 20 -3.60 2.59 -13.14
CA PHE A 20 -4.71 1.99 -12.43
C PHE A 20 -5.60 3.08 -11.84
N TRP A 21 -6.83 3.17 -12.36
CA TRP A 21 -7.82 4.15 -11.92
C TRP A 21 -8.91 3.44 -11.12
N ALA A 22 -9.04 3.85 -9.87
CA ALA A 22 -10.06 3.36 -8.96
C ALA A 22 -10.55 4.51 -8.08
N THR A 23 -11.75 4.41 -7.54
CA THR A 23 -12.20 5.35 -6.52
C THR A 23 -11.41 5.15 -5.23
N ARG A 24 -11.35 6.18 -4.37
CA ARG A 24 -10.73 6.04 -3.04
C ARG A 24 -11.38 4.93 -2.20
N TYR A 25 -12.68 4.71 -2.36
CA TYR A 25 -13.37 3.61 -1.69
C TYR A 25 -12.94 2.23 -2.21
N ASP A 26 -12.66 2.11 -3.49
CA ASP A 26 -12.12 0.88 -4.05
C ASP A 26 -10.69 0.63 -3.59
N TRP A 27 -9.87 1.69 -3.44
CA TRP A 27 -8.54 1.58 -2.84
C TRP A 27 -8.59 1.12 -1.38
N LEU A 28 -9.54 1.64 -0.59
CA LEU A 28 -9.77 1.15 0.78
C LEU A 28 -10.17 -0.34 0.79
N ARG A 29 -11.04 -0.77 -0.12
CA ARG A 29 -11.41 -2.19 -0.25
C ARG A 29 -10.23 -3.06 -0.63
N ILE A 30 -9.35 -2.59 -1.52
CA ILE A 30 -8.09 -3.27 -1.84
C ILE A 30 -7.23 -3.39 -0.59
N GLY A 31 -7.12 -2.34 0.20
CA GLY A 31 -6.38 -2.37 1.47
C GLY A 31 -6.92 -3.38 2.46
N ILE A 32 -8.24 -3.44 2.64
CA ILE A 32 -8.92 -4.42 3.49
C ILE A 32 -8.63 -5.84 2.97
N PHE A 33 -8.83 -6.08 1.69
CA PHE A 33 -8.58 -7.38 1.07
C PHE A 33 -7.12 -7.83 1.26
N VAL A 34 -6.15 -6.94 1.03
CA VAL A 34 -4.72 -7.24 1.25
C VAL A 34 -4.43 -7.56 2.71
N SER A 35 -5.03 -6.83 3.67
CA SER A 35 -4.90 -7.11 5.10
C SER A 35 -5.42 -8.50 5.46
N GLU A 36 -6.61 -8.85 4.99
CA GLU A 36 -7.23 -10.17 5.19
C GLU A 36 -6.37 -11.28 4.58
N GLU A 37 -5.85 -11.09 3.37
CA GLU A 37 -5.00 -12.06 2.68
C GLU A 37 -3.65 -12.30 3.39
N ILE A 38 -3.03 -11.25 3.95
CA ILE A 38 -1.80 -11.41 4.74
C ILE A 38 -2.04 -12.34 5.95
N GLN A 39 -3.21 -12.28 6.54
CA GLN A 39 -3.60 -13.09 7.70
C GLN A 39 -4.08 -14.50 7.32
N ASN A 40 -4.52 -14.70 6.08
CA ASN A 40 -5.00 -15.98 5.59
C ASN A 40 -3.84 -16.92 5.22
N LYS A 41 -3.62 -17.95 6.06
CA LYS A 41 -2.51 -18.90 5.89
C LYS A 41 -2.67 -19.84 4.69
N ASP A 42 -3.89 -20.06 4.23
CA ASP A 42 -4.21 -20.98 3.15
C ASP A 42 -4.27 -20.30 1.78
N SER A 43 -4.18 -18.98 1.75
CA SER A 43 -4.23 -18.20 0.52
C SER A 43 -2.89 -18.18 -0.22
N CYS A 44 -2.94 -18.42 -1.53
CA CYS A 44 -1.79 -18.25 -2.41
C CYS A 44 -1.30 -16.80 -2.42
N LEU A 45 -2.23 -15.82 -2.48
CA LEU A 45 -1.89 -14.39 -2.40
C LEU A 45 -1.32 -14.04 -1.01
N GLY A 46 -1.88 -14.58 0.06
CA GLY A 46 -1.36 -14.42 1.41
C GLY A 46 0.09 -14.93 1.54
N ASN A 47 0.41 -16.07 0.97
CA ASN A 47 1.77 -16.58 0.90
C ASN A 47 2.71 -15.63 0.14
N TYR A 48 2.28 -15.10 -1.00
CA TYR A 48 3.03 -14.12 -1.76
C TYR A 48 3.30 -12.84 -0.98
N LEU A 49 2.30 -12.32 -0.27
CA LEU A 49 2.42 -11.09 0.54
C LEU A 49 3.35 -11.30 1.76
N ARG A 50 3.23 -12.41 2.45
CA ARG A 50 4.14 -12.77 3.57
C ARG A 50 5.58 -12.95 3.09
N ASP A 51 5.77 -13.56 1.93
CA ASP A 51 7.09 -13.68 1.31
C ASP A 51 7.66 -12.31 0.92
N ALA A 52 6.84 -11.40 0.41
CA ALA A 52 7.24 -10.01 0.13
C ALA A 52 7.72 -9.28 1.39
N ILE A 53 7.07 -9.52 2.52
CA ILE A 53 7.46 -8.94 3.82
C ILE A 53 8.77 -9.57 4.32
N SER A 54 8.87 -10.90 4.30
CA SER A 54 10.00 -11.64 4.86
C SER A 54 11.29 -11.47 4.05
N ASN A 55 11.19 -11.32 2.73
CA ASN A 55 12.31 -11.24 1.79
C ASN A 55 12.48 -9.82 1.19
N SER A 56 12.04 -8.80 1.93
CA SER A 56 12.23 -7.41 1.53
C SER A 56 13.69 -6.96 1.68
N VAL A 57 14.09 -5.99 0.85
CA VAL A 57 15.45 -5.43 0.83
C VAL A 57 15.46 -4.00 1.36
N ASP A 58 16.57 -3.58 1.93
CA ASP A 58 16.76 -2.23 2.45
C ASP A 58 16.72 -1.21 1.30
N THR A 59 16.00 -0.12 1.52
CA THR A 59 15.89 0.98 0.57
C THR A 59 16.83 2.14 0.86
N GLY A 60 17.33 2.23 2.10
CA GLY A 60 18.05 3.39 2.62
C GLY A 60 17.16 4.63 2.85
N ARG A 61 15.84 4.47 2.90
CA ARG A 61 14.87 5.57 3.07
C ARG A 61 14.15 5.46 4.40
N ASP A 62 14.18 6.51 5.20
CA ASP A 62 13.53 6.54 6.54
C ASP A 62 12.01 6.35 6.47
N TRP A 63 11.36 6.84 5.41
CA TRP A 63 9.91 6.76 5.25
C TRP A 63 9.42 5.40 4.72
N GLY A 64 10.30 4.57 4.22
CA GLY A 64 9.99 3.24 3.70
C GLY A 64 11.26 2.39 3.72
N PRO A 65 11.66 1.89 4.90
CA PRO A 65 12.99 1.31 5.11
C PRO A 65 13.23 0.04 4.30
N LYS A 66 12.19 -0.73 4.04
CA LYS A 66 12.30 -1.95 3.24
C LYS A 66 11.30 -2.00 2.10
N TYR A 67 11.64 -2.73 1.04
CA TYR A 67 10.82 -2.91 -0.14
C TYR A 67 10.86 -4.35 -0.63
N GLY A 68 9.69 -4.91 -0.90
CA GLY A 68 9.54 -6.26 -1.45
C GLY A 68 8.29 -6.39 -2.31
N LYS A 69 8.46 -6.89 -3.54
CA LYS A 69 7.37 -7.24 -4.46
C LYS A 69 6.26 -6.17 -4.57
N PHE A 70 6.66 -4.91 -4.83
CA PHE A 70 5.80 -3.72 -4.97
C PHE A 70 5.27 -3.09 -3.68
N PHE A 71 5.65 -3.59 -2.51
CA PHE A 71 5.28 -3.00 -1.23
C PHE A 71 6.49 -2.44 -0.49
N TYR A 72 6.31 -1.28 0.16
CA TYR A 72 7.18 -0.87 1.24
C TYR A 72 6.75 -1.62 2.49
N THR A 73 7.66 -2.36 3.05
CA THR A 73 7.42 -3.24 4.20
C THR A 73 8.16 -2.69 5.43
N GLU A 74 7.79 -3.15 6.59
CA GLU A 74 8.43 -2.80 7.85
C GLU A 74 8.37 -1.29 8.19
N THR A 75 7.45 -0.95 9.04
CA THR A 75 7.32 0.37 9.67
C THR A 75 7.37 1.58 8.72
N PRO A 76 6.60 1.61 7.61
CA PRO A 76 6.55 2.79 6.76
C PRO A 76 6.20 4.03 7.60
N TYR A 77 6.91 5.11 7.36
CA TYR A 77 6.80 6.37 8.12
C TYR A 77 6.97 6.23 9.64
N GLY A 78 7.71 5.23 10.12
CA GLY A 78 7.97 5.02 11.54
C GLY A 78 6.77 4.51 12.34
N LEU A 79 5.80 3.87 11.68
CA LEU A 79 4.70 3.18 12.37
C LEU A 79 5.26 2.07 13.27
N LYS A 80 4.69 1.93 14.46
CA LYS A 80 5.15 0.93 15.44
C LYS A 80 4.55 -0.46 15.19
N SER A 81 3.41 -0.51 14.52
CA SER A 81 2.69 -1.73 14.19
C SER A 81 3.21 -2.38 12.91
N LYS A 82 2.91 -3.66 12.73
CA LYS A 82 3.21 -4.37 11.48
C LYS A 82 2.36 -3.82 10.35
N SER A 83 3.01 -3.13 9.43
CA SER A 83 2.35 -2.44 8.34
C SER A 83 3.12 -2.53 7.03
N ILE A 84 2.39 -2.44 5.95
CA ILE A 84 2.94 -2.31 4.59
C ILE A 84 2.33 -1.08 3.92
N MET A 85 2.99 -0.60 2.89
CA MET A 85 2.52 0.56 2.15
C MET A 85 2.72 0.39 0.65
N MET A 86 1.71 0.80 -0.11
CA MET A 86 1.81 1.08 -1.54
C MET A 86 1.95 2.58 -1.74
N ARG A 87 2.91 3.01 -2.54
CA ARG A 87 3.16 4.42 -2.82
C ARG A 87 3.24 4.67 -4.31
N GLY A 88 2.45 5.63 -4.79
CA GLY A 88 2.44 6.09 -6.17
C GLY A 88 2.92 7.53 -6.32
N HIS A 89 3.05 7.97 -7.57
CA HIS A 89 3.37 9.35 -7.91
C HIS A 89 2.29 10.33 -7.40
N GLY A 90 2.69 11.53 -6.98
CA GLY A 90 1.78 12.56 -6.46
C GLY A 90 1.27 12.25 -5.05
N TYR A 91 2.06 11.56 -4.23
CA TYR A 91 1.71 11.17 -2.86
C TYR A 91 0.41 10.39 -2.75
N LYS A 92 0.16 9.50 -3.68
CA LYS A 92 -0.87 8.48 -3.52
C LYS A 92 -0.34 7.40 -2.62
N LEU A 93 -0.94 7.21 -1.48
CA LEU A 93 -0.51 6.26 -0.45
C LEU A 93 -1.66 5.38 -0.03
N LEU A 94 -1.39 4.09 0.08
CA LEU A 94 -2.26 3.14 0.75
C LEU A 94 -1.41 2.47 1.84
N VAL A 95 -1.67 2.82 3.09
CA VAL A 95 -1.00 2.26 4.27
C VAL A 95 -1.91 1.24 4.90
N ILE A 96 -1.40 0.04 5.10
CA ILE A 96 -2.13 -1.11 5.62
C ILE A 96 -1.44 -1.57 6.90
N ASP A 97 -2.04 -1.25 8.04
CA ASP A 97 -1.67 -1.79 9.35
C ASP A 97 -2.46 -3.08 9.58
N TYR A 98 -1.87 -4.20 9.19
CA TYR A 98 -2.51 -5.51 9.28
C TYR A 98 -2.44 -6.14 10.69
N GLU A 99 -1.78 -5.49 11.64
CA GLU A 99 -1.77 -5.87 13.05
C GLU A 99 -2.98 -5.32 13.81
N ASN A 100 -3.42 -4.09 13.46
CA ASN A 100 -4.52 -3.39 14.12
C ASN A 100 -5.75 -3.18 13.23
N ASP A 101 -5.79 -3.79 12.06
CA ASP A 101 -6.86 -3.67 11.06
C ASP A 101 -7.19 -2.22 10.66
N LYS A 102 -6.15 -1.40 10.52
CA LYS A 102 -6.29 0.00 10.09
C LYS A 102 -5.80 0.18 8.67
N ILE A 103 -6.60 0.87 7.88
CA ILE A 103 -6.25 1.22 6.48
C ILE A 103 -6.34 2.73 6.32
N LEU A 104 -5.29 3.32 5.80
CA LEU A 104 -5.25 4.73 5.43
C LEU A 104 -5.01 4.86 3.93
N GLU A 105 -5.91 5.51 3.25
CA GLU A 105 -5.78 5.86 1.83
C GLU A 105 -5.64 7.38 1.70
N ILE A 106 -4.62 7.82 0.98
CA ILE A 106 -4.36 9.21 0.66
C ILE A 106 -4.28 9.35 -0.85
N HIS A 107 -5.20 10.11 -1.41
CA HIS A 107 -5.34 10.27 -2.85
C HIS A 107 -4.99 11.69 -3.29
N SER A 108 -3.70 11.95 -3.52
CA SER A 108 -3.22 13.24 -4.00
C SER A 108 -3.26 14.37 -2.95
N ILE A 109 -2.13 14.76 -2.43
CA ILE A 109 -2.01 15.83 -1.44
C ILE A 109 -1.08 16.92 -1.98
N ALA A 110 -1.31 18.15 -1.46
CA ALA A 110 -0.48 19.31 -1.76
C ALA A 110 1.03 19.06 -1.48
N ALA A 111 1.90 19.71 -2.23
CA ALA A 111 3.34 19.49 -2.19
C ALA A 111 4.01 19.82 -0.84
N ASP A 112 3.35 20.61 0.01
CA ASP A 112 3.79 21.01 1.35
C ASP A 112 3.36 20.03 2.45
N TYR A 113 2.62 19.00 2.10
CA TYR A 113 2.19 17.95 3.00
C TYR A 113 3.37 17.15 3.55
N LYS A 114 3.36 16.93 4.87
CA LYS A 114 4.39 16.17 5.59
C LYS A 114 3.85 14.80 6.03
N PRO A 115 3.88 13.78 5.17
CA PRO A 115 3.34 12.45 5.47
C PRO A 115 4.01 11.81 6.71
N GLN A 116 5.28 12.08 6.93
CA GLN A 116 6.04 11.60 8.07
C GLN A 116 5.52 12.09 9.43
N ILE A 117 4.75 13.17 9.47
CA ILE A 117 4.10 13.68 10.68
C ILE A 117 2.65 13.17 10.75
N LEU A 118 1.91 13.29 9.67
CA LEU A 118 0.47 13.04 9.67
C LEU A 118 0.13 11.54 9.72
N ILE A 119 0.87 10.71 9.00
CA ILE A 119 0.57 9.26 8.95
C ILE A 119 0.68 8.63 10.35
N PRO A 120 1.77 8.82 11.12
CA PRO A 120 1.83 8.30 12.49
C PRO A 120 0.73 8.81 13.40
N LEU A 121 0.28 10.06 13.23
CA LEU A 121 -0.81 10.62 14.06
C LEU A 121 -2.17 9.99 13.76
N ILE A 122 -2.44 9.70 12.50
CA ILE A 122 -3.73 9.10 12.08
C ILE A 122 -3.77 7.60 12.39
N MET A 123 -2.64 6.92 12.27
CA MET A 123 -2.55 5.46 12.40
C MET A 123 -2.25 4.97 13.81
N GLN A 124 -2.12 5.87 14.78
CA GLN A 124 -1.96 5.52 16.21
C GLN A 124 -3.16 4.78 16.80
#